data_dcd336faaae025da7ad049b54e85007e
#
_entry.id   dcd336faaae025da7ad049b54e85007e
#
_cell.length_a   1.000
_cell.length_b   1.000
_cell.length_c   1.000
_cell.angle_alpha   90.00
_cell.angle_beta   90.00
_cell.angle_gamma   90.00
#
_symmetry.space_group_name_H-M   'P 1'
#
loop_
_entity.id
_entity.type
_entity.pdbx_description
1 polymer ?
#
loop_
_entity_poly.entity_id
_entity_poly.type
_entity_poly.pdbx_seq_one_letter_code
_entity_poly.pdbx_strand_id
1 'polypeptide(L)'
;RYVSDTLGMFFTLFSNAQVVSDTIKSVDLSEVVVTGSYRHAQEKKTTLTLELFQKDYLNRHFTGNLVQTLKNVPGVHSMDIGAGFSKPMIRGLGFNRIAVSENGIKQEGQQWGADHGLEIDAFNVDEVRILKGPSSLLYGSDAMGGVIEILPLLPQKENRFFGEAALL
;
A
#
# COMPACT_ATOMS: atom_id res chain seq x y z
N ARG A 1 103.79 -11.48 -5.93
CA ARG A 1 104.01 -10.69 -4.73
C ARG A 1 103.21 -9.41 -4.87
N TYR A 2 102.09 -9.39 -4.39
CA TYR A 2 101.29 -8.44 -3.69
C TYR A 2 99.82 -8.86 -3.79
N VAL A 3 99.30 -9.28 -2.71
CA VAL A 3 97.92 -9.52 -2.48
C VAL A 3 97.32 -8.14 -2.22
N SER A 4 96.33 -7.74 -2.94
CA SER A 4 95.50 -6.59 -2.65
C SER A 4 94.08 -7.01 -2.44
N ASP A 5 93.71 -6.98 -1.21
CA ASP A 5 92.37 -7.18 -0.71
C ASP A 5 91.45 -6.13 -1.31
N THR A 6 90.53 -6.54 -2.17
CA THR A 6 89.36 -5.73 -2.55
C THR A 6 88.22 -6.15 -1.71
N LEU A 7 87.99 -5.42 -0.58
CA LEU A 7 86.86 -5.52 0.31
C LEU A 7 85.61 -5.02 -0.46
N GLY A 8 84.86 -5.95 -0.99
CA GLY A 8 83.62 -5.64 -1.63
C GLY A 8 82.55 -5.21 -0.59
N MET A 9 82.29 -3.92 -0.60
CA MET A 9 81.26 -3.32 0.25
C MET A 9 79.85 -3.62 -0.31
N PHE A 10 79.23 -4.63 0.23
CA PHE A 10 77.85 -4.95 -0.07
C PHE A 10 76.93 -3.88 0.54
N PHE A 11 76.42 -2.97 -0.28
CA PHE A 11 75.41 -1.99 0.12
C PHE A 11 74.02 -2.65 0.01
N THR A 12 73.47 -3.15 1.10
CA THR A 12 72.11 -3.64 1.17
C THR A 12 71.15 -2.43 1.25
N LEU A 13 70.50 -2.14 0.15
CA LEU A 13 69.35 -1.18 0.12
C LEU A 13 68.17 -1.81 0.81
N PHE A 14 67.86 -1.39 2.02
CA PHE A 14 66.60 -1.66 2.66
C PHE A 14 65.54 -0.82 1.98
N SER A 15 64.75 -1.39 1.07
CA SER A 15 63.54 -0.80 0.55
C SER A 15 62.44 -0.90 1.61
N ASN A 16 62.11 0.21 2.26
CA ASN A 16 60.93 0.32 3.08
C ASN A 16 59.72 0.44 2.17
N ALA A 17 59.03 -0.66 1.92
CA ALA A 17 57.71 -0.62 1.32
C ALA A 17 56.74 -0.06 2.37
N GLN A 18 56.33 1.19 2.21
CA GLN A 18 55.23 1.75 2.97
C GLN A 18 53.94 1.07 2.51
N VAL A 19 53.40 0.20 3.33
CA VAL A 19 52.04 -0.28 3.19
C VAL A 19 51.12 0.89 3.56
N VAL A 20 50.62 1.59 2.57
CA VAL A 20 49.51 2.52 2.75
C VAL A 20 48.30 1.69 3.09
N SER A 21 48.02 1.55 4.38
CA SER A 21 46.78 0.99 4.87
C SER A 21 45.70 2.02 4.58
N ASP A 22 45.08 1.88 3.41
CA ASP A 22 43.88 2.63 3.05
C ASP A 22 42.73 2.05 3.89
N THR A 23 42.61 2.57 5.11
CA THR A 23 41.51 2.22 6.00
C THR A 23 40.27 2.88 5.45
N ILE A 24 39.60 2.22 4.51
CA ILE A 24 38.24 2.60 4.12
C ILE A 24 37.40 2.46 5.39
N LYS A 25 37.10 3.58 5.99
CA LYS A 25 36.18 3.67 7.10
C LYS A 25 34.81 3.22 6.57
N SER A 26 34.47 1.95 6.75
CA SER A 26 33.13 1.48 6.44
C SER A 26 32.18 2.21 7.38
N VAL A 27 31.46 3.18 6.81
CA VAL A 27 30.33 3.78 7.50
C VAL A 27 29.20 2.77 7.37
N ASP A 28 28.86 2.07 8.44
CA ASP A 28 27.64 1.32 8.53
C ASP A 28 26.49 2.31 8.29
N LEU A 29 25.96 2.29 7.08
CA LEU A 29 24.72 2.96 6.75
C LEU A 29 23.64 2.17 7.49
N SER A 30 23.18 2.71 8.61
CA SER A 30 21.97 2.22 9.23
C SER A 30 20.88 2.20 8.15
N GLU A 31 20.24 1.04 7.98
CA GLU A 31 19.12 0.86 7.06
C GLU A 31 18.10 1.97 7.34
N VAL A 32 18.01 2.92 6.42
CA VAL A 32 16.95 3.92 6.45
C VAL A 32 15.69 3.20 5.98
N VAL A 33 14.98 2.58 6.91
CA VAL A 33 13.64 2.08 6.66
C VAL A 33 12.77 3.32 6.43
N VAL A 34 12.61 3.69 5.16
CA VAL A 34 11.63 4.70 4.76
C VAL A 34 10.26 4.06 4.92
N THR A 35 9.75 4.08 6.14
CA THR A 35 8.33 3.85 6.43
C THR A 35 7.53 5.11 6.04
N GLY A 36 7.76 5.61 4.85
CA GLY A 36 6.82 6.50 4.22
C GLY A 36 5.65 5.64 3.79
N SER A 37 4.49 5.79 4.43
CA SER A 37 3.31 5.17 3.90
C SER A 37 3.10 5.77 2.52
N TYR A 38 3.37 5.00 1.49
CA TYR A 38 3.11 5.33 0.09
C TYR A 38 1.65 5.82 -0.09
N ARG A 39 0.78 5.43 0.81
CA ARG A 39 -0.61 5.82 0.96
C ARG A 39 -0.78 7.33 1.17
N HIS A 40 -0.11 7.93 2.16
CA HIS A 40 -0.22 9.37 2.46
C HIS A 40 0.52 10.28 1.47
N ALA A 41 1.51 9.76 0.74
CA ALA A 41 2.22 10.56 -0.26
C ALA A 41 1.38 10.80 -1.53
N GLN A 42 0.48 9.90 -1.88
CA GLN A 42 -0.44 10.08 -3.00
C GLN A 42 -1.57 11.05 -2.68
N GLU A 43 -2.04 11.11 -1.46
CA GLU A 43 -3.13 11.99 -1.04
C GLU A 43 -2.81 13.48 -1.26
N LYS A 44 -1.55 13.89 -1.06
CA LYS A 44 -1.11 15.27 -1.24
C LYS A 44 -0.93 15.70 -2.70
N LYS A 45 -0.87 14.76 -3.64
CA LYS A 45 -0.61 15.06 -5.06
C LYS A 45 -1.86 15.11 -5.93
N THR A 46 -2.99 14.66 -5.42
CA THR A 46 -4.20 14.52 -6.23
C THR A 46 -5.17 15.66 -5.93
N THR A 47 -5.43 16.49 -6.94
CA THR A 47 -6.55 17.47 -6.99
C THR A 47 -7.90 16.74 -7.11
N LEU A 48 -7.97 15.49 -6.64
CA LEU A 48 -9.09 14.59 -6.85
C LEU A 48 -10.02 14.63 -5.64
N THR A 49 -11.30 14.54 -5.88
CA THR A 49 -12.29 14.36 -4.82
C THR A 49 -12.16 12.95 -4.27
N LEU A 50 -11.23 12.78 -3.34
CA LEU A 50 -10.98 11.54 -2.62
C LEU A 50 -11.62 11.64 -1.24
N GLU A 51 -12.50 10.71 -0.92
CA GLU A 51 -13.08 10.56 0.40
C GLU A 51 -12.50 9.32 1.07
N LEU A 52 -12.07 9.48 2.32
CA LEU A 52 -11.39 8.44 3.10
C LEU A 52 -12.26 8.05 4.29
N PHE A 53 -12.47 6.76 4.47
CA PHE A 53 -13.21 6.18 5.58
C PHE A 53 -12.35 5.15 6.28
N GLN A 54 -11.91 5.48 7.48
CA GLN A 54 -11.10 4.60 8.32
C GLN A 54 -11.97 3.58 9.06
N LYS A 55 -11.34 2.54 9.55
CA LYS A 55 -11.97 1.44 10.30
C LYS A 55 -12.93 1.92 11.38
N ASP A 56 -12.56 2.95 12.14
CA ASP A 56 -13.42 3.49 13.21
C ASP A 56 -14.75 4.05 12.68
N TYR A 57 -14.75 4.66 11.51
CA TYR A 57 -15.96 5.11 10.85
C TYR A 57 -16.81 3.93 10.39
N LEU A 58 -16.17 2.95 9.76
CA LEU A 58 -16.83 1.77 9.24
C LEU A 58 -17.50 0.97 10.36
N ASN A 59 -16.82 0.76 11.47
CA ASN A 59 -17.36 0.05 12.63
C ASN A 59 -18.55 0.78 13.25
N ARG A 60 -18.50 2.11 13.38
CA ARG A 60 -19.60 2.90 13.96
C ARG A 60 -20.84 2.95 13.09
N HIS A 61 -20.70 2.80 11.79
CA HIS A 61 -21.81 2.90 10.84
C HIS A 61 -22.16 1.56 10.18
N PHE A 62 -21.65 0.47 10.75
CA PHE A 62 -21.90 -0.85 10.21
C PHE A 62 -23.39 -1.19 10.17
N THR A 63 -23.89 -1.59 8.99
CA THR A 63 -25.32 -1.87 8.75
C THR A 63 -25.54 -3.20 8.03
N GLY A 64 -24.68 -4.19 8.28
CA GLY A 64 -24.82 -5.54 7.73
C GLY A 64 -23.78 -5.91 6.67
N ASN A 65 -23.42 -5.00 5.76
CA ASN A 65 -22.34 -5.22 4.83
C ASN A 65 -21.58 -3.90 4.52
N LEU A 66 -20.42 -4.01 3.87
CA LEU A 66 -19.57 -2.86 3.58
C LEU A 66 -20.28 -1.81 2.72
N VAL A 67 -21.00 -2.23 1.69
CA VAL A 67 -21.67 -1.30 0.76
C VAL A 67 -22.80 -0.54 1.47
N GLN A 68 -23.57 -1.21 2.31
CA GLN A 68 -24.62 -0.58 3.11
C GLN A 68 -24.02 0.41 4.11
N THR A 69 -22.87 0.11 4.69
CA THR A 69 -22.14 1.02 5.57
C THR A 69 -21.76 2.31 4.84
N LEU A 70 -21.39 2.22 3.57
CA LEU A 70 -21.00 3.37 2.74
C LEU A 70 -22.19 4.20 2.22
N LYS A 71 -23.42 3.77 2.35
CA LYS A 71 -24.59 4.54 1.85
C LYS A 71 -24.80 5.88 2.54
N ASN A 72 -24.21 6.07 3.73
CA ASN A 72 -24.22 7.36 4.43
C ASN A 72 -23.25 8.39 3.80
N VAL A 73 -22.44 7.97 2.85
CA VAL A 73 -21.51 8.82 2.13
C VAL A 73 -22.26 9.59 1.03
N PRO A 74 -22.15 10.92 0.94
CA PRO A 74 -22.85 11.70 -0.06
C PRO A 74 -22.60 11.19 -1.48
N GLY A 75 -23.67 10.90 -2.23
CA GLY A 75 -23.58 10.42 -3.62
C GLY A 75 -23.20 8.95 -3.76
N VAL A 76 -23.08 8.20 -2.68
CA VAL A 76 -22.95 6.74 -2.68
C VAL A 76 -24.30 6.13 -2.27
N HIS A 77 -24.73 5.14 -3.01
CA HIS A 77 -25.95 4.39 -2.75
C HIS A 77 -25.68 2.90 -2.75
N SER A 78 -26.51 2.16 -2.08
CA SER A 78 -26.49 0.71 -2.06
C SER A 78 -27.67 0.18 -2.86
N MET A 79 -27.42 -0.71 -3.79
CA MET A 79 -28.46 -1.55 -4.38
C MET A 79 -28.44 -2.89 -3.67
N ASP A 80 -29.40 -3.11 -2.80
CA ASP A 80 -29.49 -4.30 -1.99
C ASP A 80 -30.15 -5.44 -2.81
N ILE A 81 -29.44 -6.57 -2.88
CA ILE A 81 -29.87 -7.75 -3.70
C ILE A 81 -30.47 -8.82 -2.79
N GLY A 82 -30.19 -8.74 -1.51
CA GLY A 82 -30.66 -9.68 -0.49
C GLY A 82 -30.03 -9.40 0.86
N ALA A 83 -30.27 -10.29 1.81
CA ALA A 83 -29.66 -10.18 3.13
C ALA A 83 -28.13 -10.36 3.00
N GLY A 84 -27.39 -9.30 3.31
CA GLY A 84 -25.93 -9.33 3.34
C GLY A 84 -25.21 -9.02 2.03
N PHE A 85 -25.91 -8.92 0.89
CA PHE A 85 -25.30 -8.63 -0.41
C PHE A 85 -25.83 -7.35 -1.03
N SER A 86 -24.94 -6.48 -1.42
CA SER A 86 -25.29 -5.21 -2.04
C SER A 86 -24.31 -4.83 -3.13
N LYS A 87 -24.75 -4.02 -4.08
CA LYS A 87 -23.89 -3.39 -5.08
C LYS A 87 -23.73 -1.90 -4.80
N PRO A 88 -22.52 -1.37 -4.91
CA PRO A 88 -22.32 0.05 -4.78
C PRO A 88 -22.79 0.78 -6.02
N MET A 89 -23.37 1.96 -5.80
CA MET A 89 -23.71 2.93 -6.83
C MET A 89 -23.13 4.29 -6.45
N ILE A 90 -22.47 4.96 -7.38
CA ILE A 90 -21.95 6.31 -7.20
C ILE A 90 -22.66 7.23 -8.19
N ARG A 91 -23.32 8.28 -7.68
CA ARG A 91 -24.05 9.26 -8.50
C ARG A 91 -25.04 8.62 -9.50
N GLY A 92 -25.71 7.56 -9.08
CA GLY A 92 -26.66 6.82 -9.93
C GLY A 92 -26.03 5.85 -10.94
N LEU A 93 -24.71 5.76 -11.00
CA LEU A 93 -24.00 4.79 -11.82
C LEU A 93 -23.62 3.56 -10.97
N GLY A 94 -23.77 2.39 -11.54
CA GLY A 94 -23.45 1.12 -10.87
C GLY A 94 -22.94 0.09 -11.88
N PHE A 95 -22.84 -1.17 -11.44
CA PHE A 95 -22.38 -2.31 -12.23
C PHE A 95 -20.97 -2.08 -12.83
N ASN A 96 -20.85 -2.27 -14.15
CA ASN A 96 -19.60 -2.10 -14.90
C ASN A 96 -19.17 -0.63 -15.09
N ARG A 97 -19.78 0.32 -14.36
CA ARG A 97 -19.41 1.74 -14.41
C ARG A 97 -18.74 2.23 -13.11
N ILE A 98 -18.59 1.34 -12.15
CA ILE A 98 -17.85 1.55 -10.92
C ILE A 98 -16.78 0.50 -10.82
N ALA A 99 -15.53 0.92 -10.68
CA ALA A 99 -14.47 -0.01 -10.36
C ALA A 99 -14.38 -0.19 -8.84
N VAL A 100 -14.28 -1.43 -8.40
CA VAL A 100 -13.91 -1.74 -7.03
C VAL A 100 -12.59 -2.46 -7.05
N SER A 101 -11.68 -2.07 -6.18
CA SER A 101 -10.40 -2.74 -6.01
C SER A 101 -10.18 -3.07 -4.55
N GLU A 102 -9.58 -4.19 -4.31
CA GLU A 102 -9.11 -4.61 -3.01
C GLU A 102 -7.59 -4.74 -3.04
N ASN A 103 -6.91 -3.99 -2.18
CA ASN A 103 -5.45 -3.93 -2.14
C ASN A 103 -4.80 -3.68 -3.52
N GLY A 104 -5.41 -2.82 -4.34
CA GLY A 104 -4.95 -2.49 -5.69
C GLY A 104 -5.35 -3.50 -6.78
N ILE A 105 -6.01 -4.59 -6.43
CA ILE A 105 -6.49 -5.59 -7.38
C ILE A 105 -7.96 -5.34 -7.68
N LYS A 106 -8.28 -5.12 -8.96
CA LYS A 106 -9.65 -4.89 -9.41
C LYS A 106 -10.51 -6.14 -9.20
N GLN A 107 -11.66 -5.95 -8.58
CA GLN A 107 -12.68 -6.99 -8.36
C GLN A 107 -13.67 -6.99 -9.52
N GLU A 108 -13.52 -7.92 -10.46
CA GLU A 108 -14.35 -7.96 -11.67
C GLU A 108 -15.70 -8.65 -11.46
N GLY A 109 -15.80 -9.57 -10.52
CA GLY A 109 -17.01 -10.40 -10.30
C GLY A 109 -18.27 -9.61 -10.02
N GLN A 110 -18.18 -8.44 -9.43
CA GLN A 110 -19.34 -7.61 -9.11
C GLN A 110 -19.92 -6.82 -10.29
N GLN A 111 -19.25 -6.79 -11.42
CA GLN A 111 -19.75 -6.16 -12.64
C GLN A 111 -20.83 -7.00 -13.33
N TRP A 112 -20.88 -8.28 -13.01
CA TRP A 112 -21.77 -9.25 -13.59
C TRP A 112 -23.17 -9.10 -12.98
N GLY A 113 -24.19 -9.29 -13.73
CA GLY A 113 -25.60 -9.40 -13.39
C GLY A 113 -26.12 -8.68 -12.12
N ALA A 114 -27.40 -8.62 -11.94
CA ALA A 114 -28.01 -8.04 -10.74
C ALA A 114 -27.95 -8.99 -9.53
N ASP A 115 -27.57 -10.22 -9.73
CA ASP A 115 -27.57 -11.34 -8.79
C ASP A 115 -26.27 -11.50 -7.99
N HIS A 116 -25.21 -10.80 -8.39
CA HIS A 116 -23.93 -10.81 -7.67
C HIS A 116 -23.67 -9.49 -6.94
N GLY A 117 -23.50 -9.55 -5.63
CA GLY A 117 -23.12 -8.43 -4.79
C GLY A 117 -21.60 -8.28 -4.64
N LEU A 118 -21.18 -7.33 -3.86
CA LEU A 118 -19.79 -7.17 -3.47
C LEU A 118 -19.46 -8.18 -2.37
N GLU A 119 -18.58 -9.12 -2.66
CA GLU A 119 -18.16 -10.19 -1.76
C GLU A 119 -16.86 -9.79 -1.04
N ILE A 120 -16.93 -8.78 -0.18
CA ILE A 120 -15.79 -8.33 0.61
C ILE A 120 -16.17 -8.39 2.08
N ASP A 121 -15.28 -9.00 2.87
CA ASP A 121 -15.42 -9.06 4.31
C ASP A 121 -15.23 -7.67 4.92
N ALA A 122 -16.31 -7.12 5.44
CA ALA A 122 -16.31 -5.79 6.06
C ALA A 122 -15.41 -5.69 7.30
N PHE A 123 -15.14 -6.81 7.97
CA PHE A 123 -14.31 -6.83 9.19
C PHE A 123 -12.81 -6.83 8.88
N ASN A 124 -12.42 -7.26 7.67
CA ASN A 124 -11.01 -7.23 7.24
C ASN A 124 -10.65 -5.91 6.54
N VAL A 125 -11.41 -4.85 6.73
CA VAL A 125 -11.17 -3.55 6.11
C VAL A 125 -10.56 -2.59 7.10
N ASP A 126 -9.41 -1.99 6.74
CA ASP A 126 -8.77 -0.91 7.48
C ASP A 126 -9.24 0.47 7.01
N GLU A 127 -9.30 0.63 5.70
CA GLU A 127 -9.64 1.89 5.06
C GLU A 127 -10.41 1.66 3.75
N VAL A 128 -11.40 2.50 3.51
CA VAL A 128 -12.08 2.60 2.21
C VAL A 128 -11.83 3.97 1.61
N ARG A 129 -11.42 3.99 0.36
CA ARG A 129 -11.20 5.20 -0.45
C ARG A 129 -12.23 5.27 -1.54
N ILE A 130 -12.92 6.39 -1.65
CA ILE A 130 -13.90 6.61 -2.71
C ILE A 130 -13.45 7.78 -3.57
N LEU A 131 -13.13 7.46 -4.83
CA LEU A 131 -12.79 8.46 -5.84
C LEU A 131 -14.03 8.73 -6.70
N LYS A 132 -14.46 9.97 -6.74
CA LYS A 132 -15.64 10.40 -7.51
C LYS A 132 -15.22 11.33 -8.63
N GLY A 133 -15.63 11.02 -9.85
CA GLY A 133 -15.43 11.91 -11.00
C GLY A 133 -14.33 11.47 -11.96
N PRO A 134 -13.82 12.37 -12.84
CA PRO A 134 -12.97 12.03 -13.98
C PRO A 134 -11.67 11.32 -13.66
N SER A 135 -11.18 11.49 -12.46
CA SER A 135 -9.96 10.86 -11.96
C SER A 135 -10.05 9.34 -11.85
N SER A 136 -11.27 8.85 -11.73
CA SER A 136 -11.52 7.42 -11.73
C SER A 136 -11.13 6.74 -13.05
N LEU A 137 -11.03 7.49 -14.15
CA LEU A 137 -10.57 6.99 -15.44
C LEU A 137 -9.14 6.43 -15.42
N LEU A 138 -8.33 6.82 -14.44
CA LEU A 138 -7.01 6.20 -14.22
C LEU A 138 -7.10 4.70 -13.88
N TYR A 139 -8.26 4.27 -13.40
CA TYR A 139 -8.55 2.87 -13.08
C TYR A 139 -9.21 2.09 -14.23
N GLY A 140 -9.34 2.70 -15.39
CA GLY A 140 -9.89 2.10 -16.60
C GLY A 140 -11.28 2.62 -16.97
N SER A 141 -11.77 2.14 -18.12
CA SER A 141 -13.07 2.53 -18.68
C SER A 141 -14.26 2.23 -17.78
N ASP A 142 -14.13 1.22 -16.95
CA ASP A 142 -15.18 0.75 -16.04
C ASP A 142 -15.37 1.64 -14.82
N ALA A 143 -14.47 2.61 -14.63
CA ALA A 143 -14.50 3.54 -13.49
C ALA A 143 -15.20 4.87 -13.81
N MET A 144 -16.10 4.91 -14.78
CA MET A 144 -16.79 6.15 -15.20
C MET A 144 -17.57 6.82 -14.06
N GLY A 145 -18.21 6.05 -13.20
CA GLY A 145 -18.96 6.55 -12.04
C GLY A 145 -18.11 6.88 -10.85
N GLY A 146 -16.99 6.18 -10.72
CA GLY A 146 -16.07 6.30 -9.60
C GLY A 146 -15.32 5.01 -9.33
N VAL A 147 -14.47 5.08 -8.31
CA VAL A 147 -13.70 3.93 -7.79
C VAL A 147 -13.92 3.80 -6.30
N ILE A 148 -14.08 2.58 -5.84
CA ILE A 148 -14.03 2.22 -4.42
C ILE A 148 -12.80 1.35 -4.23
N GLU A 149 -11.80 1.89 -3.57
CA GLU A 149 -10.59 1.16 -3.21
C GLU A 149 -10.69 0.71 -1.75
N ILE A 150 -10.51 -0.57 -1.53
CA ILE A 150 -10.60 -1.20 -0.22
C ILE A 150 -9.21 -1.65 0.19
N LEU A 151 -8.79 -1.20 1.34
CA LEU A 151 -7.50 -1.53 1.91
C LEU A 151 -7.72 -2.46 3.10
N PRO A 152 -7.22 -3.69 3.04
CA PRO A 152 -7.36 -4.65 4.13
C PRO A 152 -6.46 -4.27 5.31
N LEU A 153 -6.79 -4.82 6.47
CA LEU A 153 -5.95 -4.75 7.65
C LEU A 153 -4.58 -5.33 7.34
N LEU A 154 -3.54 -4.56 7.67
CA LEU A 154 -2.18 -5.04 7.53
C LEU A 154 -1.83 -5.96 8.70
N PRO A 155 -1.10 -7.06 8.45
CA PRO A 155 -0.57 -7.90 9.52
C PRO A 155 0.28 -7.07 10.48
N GLN A 156 0.09 -7.25 11.76
CA GLN A 156 0.93 -6.60 12.76
C GLN A 156 2.33 -7.23 12.75
N LYS A 157 3.36 -6.38 12.84
CA LYS A 157 4.76 -6.83 12.87
C LYS A 157 5.14 -7.58 14.15
N GLU A 158 4.34 -7.47 15.18
CA GLU A 158 4.58 -8.10 16.47
C GLU A 158 3.88 -9.45 16.55
N ASN A 159 4.58 -10.45 17.09
CA ASN A 159 4.02 -11.79 17.39
C ASN A 159 3.06 -11.71 18.58
N ARG A 160 1.96 -11.03 18.43
CA ARG A 160 0.89 -10.93 19.44
C ARG A 160 -0.38 -11.51 18.86
N PHE A 161 -1.10 -12.26 19.70
CA PHE A 161 -2.48 -12.60 19.39
C PHE A 161 -3.31 -11.34 19.53
N PHE A 162 -3.94 -10.96 18.43
CA PHE A 162 -4.88 -9.86 18.39
C PHE A 162 -6.25 -10.42 18.04
N GLY A 163 -7.27 -10.04 18.79
CA GLY A 163 -8.66 -10.43 18.54
C GLY A 163 -9.55 -9.23 18.77
N GLU A 164 -10.52 -9.04 17.90
CA GLU A 164 -11.56 -8.04 18.01
C GLU A 164 -12.92 -8.75 18.07
N ALA A 165 -13.75 -8.40 19.03
CA ALA A 165 -15.12 -8.89 19.15
C ALA A 165 -16.08 -7.72 19.00
N ALA A 166 -16.97 -7.79 18.03
CA ALA A 166 -18.05 -6.83 17.84
C ALA A 166 -19.38 -7.48 18.22
N LEU A 167 -20.14 -6.82 19.09
CA LEU A 167 -21.55 -7.12 19.35
C LEU A 167 -22.37 -6.24 18.41
N LEU A 168 -23.11 -6.87 17.51
CA LEU A 168 -23.99 -6.25 16.52
C LEU A 168 -25.43 -6.20 17.03
#